data_21561f288a53bfcac636f3a7d9122b5d
#
_entry.id   21561f288a53bfcac636f3a7d9122b5d
#
_cell.length_a   1.000
_cell.length_b   1.000
_cell.length_c   1.000
_cell.angle_alpha   90.00
_cell.angle_beta   90.00
_cell.angle_gamma   90.00
#
_symmetry.space_group_name_H-M   'P 1'
#
loop_
_entity.id
_entity.type
_entity.pdbx_description
1 polymer ?
#
loop_
_entity_poly.entity_id
_entity_poly.type
_entity_poly.pdbx_seq_one_letter_code
_entity_poly.pdbx_strand_id
1 'polypeptide(L)'
;MRNIALFLKYDGIAYHGWQVQKNARSVAQTLEEATAAVVGHRVHLTGCGRTDAGVHARVYVANFRTEARIPTDRLPYALNTHLPDDIVVYDAREMPDGFNAIGSCIRKEYTYQIYNSHIRDPFYVNRVWFYPKHLDEGVMQEAAAQFVGTHDFAAVRSVGTEVRSTVRTVHHFEVERKGDLLFFRVCANGFLYNMARAMVGTVVYAAEGKLAPTDIGKILSDGNRTAAGPTVPAGGLYMTQLWYDDGEVKFHVR
;
A
#
# COMPACT_ATOMS: atom_id res chain seq x y z
N MET A 1 2.19 -29.71 -7.25
CA MET A 1 2.49 -28.30 -7.68
C MET A 1 2.82 -27.51 -6.41
N ARG A 2 3.95 -26.82 -6.35
CA ARG A 2 4.40 -26.04 -5.18
C ARG A 2 3.71 -24.67 -5.18
N ASN A 3 3.33 -24.17 -4.01
CA ASN A 3 2.85 -22.81 -3.81
C ASN A 3 3.98 -21.96 -3.23
N ILE A 4 4.52 -21.03 -4.00
CA ILE A 4 5.68 -20.22 -3.61
C ILE A 4 5.24 -18.79 -3.34
N ALA A 5 5.50 -18.30 -2.13
CA ALA A 5 5.38 -16.87 -1.80
C ALA A 5 6.71 -16.17 -2.03
N LEU A 6 6.66 -15.06 -2.75
CA LEU A 6 7.77 -14.12 -2.94
C LEU A 6 7.56 -12.91 -2.05
N PHE A 7 8.62 -12.49 -1.37
CA PHE A 7 8.66 -11.29 -0.55
C PHE A 7 9.51 -10.25 -1.28
N LEU A 8 8.91 -9.10 -1.59
CA LEU A 8 9.54 -8.12 -2.48
C LEU A 8 9.36 -6.68 -2.00
N LYS A 9 10.19 -5.81 -2.55
CA LYS A 9 10.13 -4.35 -2.44
C LYS A 9 10.13 -3.75 -3.82
N TYR A 10 9.46 -2.61 -4.00
CA TYR A 10 9.54 -1.89 -5.27
C TYR A 10 9.35 -0.38 -5.12
N ASP A 11 10.05 0.37 -5.98
CA ASP A 11 9.76 1.76 -6.28
C ASP A 11 8.70 1.82 -7.37
N GLY A 12 7.53 2.35 -7.03
CA GLY A 12 6.36 2.35 -7.93
C GLY A 12 6.36 3.44 -9.00
N ILE A 13 7.32 4.37 -9.00
CA ILE A 13 7.31 5.57 -9.86
C ILE A 13 7.15 5.22 -11.34
N ALA A 14 7.88 4.20 -11.81
CA ALA A 14 7.88 3.79 -13.22
C ALA A 14 6.69 2.90 -13.61
N TYR A 15 5.79 2.59 -12.67
CA TYR A 15 4.73 1.61 -12.86
C TYR A 15 3.34 2.21 -12.72
N HIS A 16 2.41 1.68 -13.50
CA HIS A 16 0.98 1.98 -13.38
C HIS A 16 0.30 1.07 -12.34
N GLY A 17 0.96 0.93 -11.18
CA GLY A 17 0.51 0.12 -10.07
C GLY A 17 0.85 -1.37 -10.21
N TRP A 18 0.24 -2.17 -9.34
CA TRP A 18 0.48 -3.63 -9.29
C TRP A 18 -0.15 -4.37 -10.46
N GLN A 19 -1.42 -4.11 -10.75
CA GLN A 19 -2.25 -4.96 -11.62
C GLN A 19 -1.82 -4.91 -13.08
N VAL A 20 -1.69 -6.07 -13.72
CA VAL A 20 -1.45 -6.19 -15.17
C VAL A 20 -2.57 -5.50 -15.95
N GLN A 21 -2.19 -4.69 -16.93
CA GLN A 21 -3.10 -3.95 -17.81
C GLN A 21 -2.52 -3.83 -19.23
N LYS A 22 -3.39 -3.62 -20.22
CA LYS A 22 -3.00 -3.70 -21.64
C LYS A 22 -2.06 -2.58 -22.11
N ASN A 23 -2.18 -1.39 -21.55
CA ASN A 23 -1.58 -0.17 -22.11
C ASN A 23 -0.50 0.45 -21.25
N ALA A 24 -0.06 -0.24 -20.17
CA ALA A 24 0.93 0.32 -19.27
C ALA A 24 1.67 -0.78 -18.49
N ARG A 25 2.95 -0.57 -18.24
CA ARG A 25 3.79 -1.49 -17.49
C ARG A 25 3.37 -1.51 -16.02
N SER A 26 3.19 -2.70 -15.46
CA SER A 26 2.84 -2.92 -14.07
C SER A 26 3.91 -3.74 -13.33
N VAL A 27 3.93 -3.63 -12.00
CA VAL A 27 4.85 -4.43 -11.17
C VAL A 27 4.60 -5.93 -11.36
N ALA A 28 3.31 -6.35 -11.36
CA ALA A 28 2.97 -7.76 -11.53
C ALA A 28 3.43 -8.31 -12.88
N GLN A 29 3.24 -7.58 -13.98
CA GLN A 29 3.71 -8.02 -15.30
C GLN A 29 5.23 -8.21 -15.32
N THR A 30 5.99 -7.25 -14.80
CA THR A 30 7.46 -7.32 -14.76
C THR A 30 7.92 -8.52 -13.92
N LEU A 31 7.28 -8.77 -12.80
CA LEU A 31 7.61 -9.90 -11.93
C LEU A 31 7.18 -11.24 -12.54
N GLU A 32 6.03 -11.32 -13.25
CA GLU A 32 5.58 -12.53 -13.97
C GLU A 32 6.56 -12.89 -15.10
N GLU A 33 7.04 -11.91 -15.87
CA GLU A 33 8.02 -12.09 -16.93
C GLU A 33 9.36 -12.64 -16.38
N ALA A 34 9.88 -12.02 -15.31
CA ALA A 34 11.09 -12.47 -14.63
C ALA A 34 10.92 -13.88 -14.03
N THR A 35 9.77 -14.15 -13.40
CA THR A 35 9.48 -15.45 -12.81
C THR A 35 9.39 -16.54 -13.89
N ALA A 36 8.70 -16.26 -15.00
CA ALA A 36 8.59 -17.19 -16.11
C ALA A 36 9.95 -17.55 -16.73
N ALA A 37 10.87 -16.59 -16.85
CA ALA A 37 12.24 -16.81 -17.31
C ALA A 37 13.02 -17.78 -16.40
N VAL A 38 12.82 -17.65 -15.08
CA VAL A 38 13.51 -18.48 -14.07
C VAL A 38 12.92 -19.88 -13.96
N VAL A 39 11.58 -20.03 -13.96
CA VAL A 39 10.93 -21.34 -13.74
C VAL A 39 10.67 -22.12 -15.05
N GLY A 40 10.87 -21.48 -16.21
CA GLY A 40 10.76 -22.12 -17.53
C GLY A 40 9.32 -22.29 -18.04
N HIS A 41 8.34 -21.67 -17.40
CA HIS A 41 6.94 -21.68 -17.85
C HIS A 41 6.20 -20.42 -17.39
N ARG A 42 5.09 -20.12 -18.05
CA ARG A 42 4.25 -18.98 -17.71
C ARG A 42 3.64 -19.13 -16.32
N VAL A 43 3.68 -18.07 -15.51
CA VAL A 43 3.09 -18.02 -14.18
C VAL A 43 2.07 -16.89 -14.08
N HIS A 44 1.16 -17.01 -13.13
CA HIS A 44 0.28 -15.93 -12.71
C HIS A 44 0.52 -15.64 -11.23
N LEU A 45 0.81 -14.37 -10.91
CA LEU A 45 1.09 -13.92 -9.56
C LEU A 45 -0.17 -13.35 -8.88
N THR A 46 -0.49 -13.89 -7.72
CA THR A 46 -1.49 -13.31 -6.82
C THR A 46 -0.80 -12.42 -5.80
N GLY A 47 -0.99 -11.10 -5.88
CA GLY A 47 -0.41 -10.14 -4.94
C GLY A 47 -1.29 -9.92 -3.72
N CYS A 48 -0.72 -9.46 -2.61
CA CYS A 48 -1.42 -9.20 -1.35
C CYS A 48 -2.47 -8.06 -1.43
N GLY A 49 -2.46 -7.26 -2.48
CA GLY A 49 -3.42 -6.20 -2.74
C GLY A 49 -3.01 -5.36 -3.94
N ARG A 50 -3.93 -4.60 -4.50
CA ARG A 50 -3.61 -3.66 -5.56
C ARG A 50 -2.97 -2.41 -4.97
N THR A 51 -1.94 -1.89 -5.65
CA THR A 51 -1.40 -0.54 -5.44
C THR A 51 -1.67 0.30 -6.67
N ASP A 52 -1.92 1.59 -6.46
CA ASP A 52 -2.16 2.55 -7.55
C ASP A 52 -0.86 2.90 -8.29
N ALA A 53 -0.98 3.53 -9.45
CA ALA A 53 0.16 4.07 -10.19
C ALA A 53 1.01 5.00 -9.31
N GLY A 54 2.32 4.78 -9.28
CA GLY A 54 3.28 5.57 -8.50
C GLY A 54 3.34 5.24 -7.00
N VAL A 55 2.54 4.28 -6.49
CA VAL A 55 2.61 3.82 -5.09
C VAL A 55 3.73 2.82 -4.90
N HIS A 56 4.50 2.98 -3.83
CA HIS A 56 5.64 2.13 -3.49
C HIS A 56 5.27 0.99 -2.53
N ALA A 57 6.17 0.00 -2.40
CA ALA A 57 6.11 -1.00 -1.36
C ALA A 57 7.49 -1.23 -0.73
N ARG A 58 7.60 -1.09 0.57
CA ARG A 58 8.76 -1.54 1.36
C ARG A 58 8.64 -3.01 1.73
N VAL A 59 7.41 -3.50 1.81
CA VAL A 59 7.07 -4.92 1.88
C VAL A 59 5.92 -5.20 0.94
N TYR A 60 5.99 -6.32 0.25
CA TYR A 60 4.91 -6.84 -0.57
C TYR A 60 5.04 -8.36 -0.64
N VAL A 61 3.92 -9.06 -0.65
CA VAL A 61 3.89 -10.51 -0.80
C VAL A 61 3.06 -10.87 -2.02
N ALA A 62 3.62 -11.73 -2.86
CA ALA A 62 2.89 -12.34 -3.97
C ALA A 62 3.14 -13.85 -3.99
N ASN A 63 2.16 -14.65 -4.36
CA ASN A 63 2.36 -16.08 -4.50
C ASN A 63 2.00 -16.57 -5.90
N PHE A 64 2.63 -17.68 -6.30
CA PHE A 64 2.38 -18.38 -7.55
C PHE A 64 2.55 -19.89 -7.39
N ARG A 65 2.03 -20.64 -8.35
CA ARG A 65 2.14 -22.08 -8.39
C ARG A 65 3.11 -22.54 -9.48
N THR A 66 3.97 -23.53 -9.16
CA THR A 66 4.97 -24.06 -10.08
C THR A 66 5.28 -25.52 -9.82
N GLU A 67 5.78 -26.23 -10.85
CA GLU A 67 6.39 -27.56 -10.74
C GLU A 67 7.91 -27.51 -10.79
N ALA A 68 8.48 -26.30 -10.99
CA ALA A 68 9.93 -26.12 -11.01
C ALA A 68 10.54 -26.53 -9.65
N ARG A 69 11.71 -27.18 -9.72
CA ARG A 69 12.41 -27.74 -8.54
C ARG A 69 13.49 -26.81 -7.99
N ILE A 70 13.49 -25.56 -8.39
CA ILE A 70 14.44 -24.57 -7.90
C ILE A 70 14.27 -24.43 -6.37
N PRO A 71 15.35 -24.55 -5.58
CA PRO A 71 15.31 -24.29 -4.13
C PRO A 71 14.82 -22.87 -3.84
N THR A 72 13.95 -22.73 -2.82
CA THR A 72 13.34 -21.42 -2.49
C THR A 72 14.37 -20.36 -2.11
N ASP A 73 15.46 -20.76 -1.43
CA ASP A 73 16.59 -19.88 -1.07
C ASP A 73 17.37 -19.35 -2.28
N ARG A 74 17.26 -20.01 -3.45
CA ARG A 74 17.90 -19.59 -4.69
C ARG A 74 17.02 -18.70 -5.56
N LEU A 75 15.70 -18.73 -5.35
CA LEU A 75 14.75 -17.95 -6.15
C LEU A 75 15.01 -16.42 -6.11
N PRO A 76 15.28 -15.78 -4.96
CA PRO A 76 15.57 -14.35 -4.93
C PRO A 76 16.76 -13.97 -5.82
N TYR A 77 17.84 -14.73 -5.75
CA TYR A 77 19.03 -14.47 -6.57
C TYR A 77 18.73 -14.63 -8.07
N ALA A 78 18.08 -15.72 -8.45
CA ALA A 78 17.73 -15.96 -9.85
C ALA A 78 16.75 -14.92 -10.39
N LEU A 79 15.71 -14.52 -9.61
CA LEU A 79 14.74 -13.53 -10.04
C LEU A 79 15.37 -12.14 -10.21
N ASN A 80 16.22 -11.73 -9.29
CA ASN A 80 16.85 -10.42 -9.32
C ASN A 80 17.84 -10.24 -10.51
N THR A 81 18.29 -11.33 -11.16
CA THR A 81 19.07 -11.21 -12.42
C THR A 81 18.20 -10.83 -13.63
N HIS A 82 16.88 -11.00 -13.53
CA HIS A 82 15.90 -10.68 -14.57
C HIS A 82 15.04 -9.46 -14.25
N LEU A 83 15.11 -8.97 -13.00
CA LEU A 83 14.34 -7.80 -12.55
C LEU A 83 15.14 -6.51 -12.74
N PRO A 84 14.48 -5.38 -13.04
CA PRO A 84 15.12 -4.08 -12.98
C PRO A 84 15.38 -3.67 -11.52
N ASP A 85 16.28 -2.69 -11.31
CA ASP A 85 16.73 -2.24 -9.99
C ASP A 85 15.64 -1.70 -9.07
N ASP A 86 14.49 -1.33 -9.63
CA ASP A 86 13.35 -0.79 -8.90
C ASP A 86 12.37 -1.86 -8.37
N ILE A 87 12.62 -3.16 -8.64
CA ILE A 87 11.91 -4.31 -8.05
C ILE A 87 12.92 -5.31 -7.52
N VAL A 88 12.85 -5.64 -6.24
CA VAL A 88 13.75 -6.61 -5.60
C VAL A 88 12.94 -7.66 -4.85
N VAL A 89 13.17 -8.94 -5.17
CA VAL A 89 12.74 -10.08 -4.36
C VAL A 89 13.83 -10.38 -3.34
N TYR A 90 13.51 -10.33 -2.05
CA TYR A 90 14.49 -10.52 -0.99
C TYR A 90 14.33 -11.83 -0.20
N ASP A 91 13.17 -12.50 -0.33
CA ASP A 91 12.91 -13.80 0.29
C ASP A 91 11.89 -14.58 -0.56
N ALA A 92 11.93 -15.91 -0.47
CA ALA A 92 10.95 -16.79 -1.07
C ALA A 92 10.70 -18.00 -0.16
N ARG A 93 9.43 -18.37 0.02
CA ARG A 93 9.03 -19.48 0.90
C ARG A 93 8.03 -20.38 0.21
N GLU A 94 8.15 -21.68 0.45
CA GLU A 94 7.09 -22.62 0.10
C GLU A 94 5.99 -22.55 1.15
N MET A 95 4.77 -22.37 0.68
CA MET A 95 3.60 -22.15 1.52
C MET A 95 2.62 -23.33 1.39
N PRO A 96 1.75 -23.55 2.39
CA PRO A 96 0.66 -24.51 2.25
C PRO A 96 -0.18 -24.27 0.99
N ASP A 97 -0.83 -25.32 0.50
CA ASP A 97 -1.66 -25.23 -0.72
C ASP A 97 -2.82 -24.23 -0.59
N GLY A 98 -3.37 -24.05 0.60
CA GLY A 98 -4.45 -23.09 0.89
C GLY A 98 -4.00 -21.63 0.91
N PHE A 99 -2.71 -21.36 1.06
CA PHE A 99 -2.21 -19.98 1.16
C PHE A 99 -2.49 -19.17 -0.10
N ASN A 100 -3.02 -17.96 0.11
CA ASN A 100 -3.28 -16.96 -0.92
C ASN A 100 -2.85 -15.58 -0.42
N ALA A 101 -1.95 -14.90 -1.11
CA ALA A 101 -1.33 -13.65 -0.66
C ALA A 101 -2.34 -12.54 -0.32
N ILE A 102 -3.52 -12.50 -0.96
CA ILE A 102 -4.57 -11.54 -0.61
C ILE A 102 -5.58 -12.13 0.37
N GLY A 103 -5.97 -13.39 0.20
CA GLY A 103 -7.02 -14.04 1.00
C GLY A 103 -6.58 -14.32 2.44
N SER A 104 -5.32 -14.73 2.63
CA SER A 104 -4.74 -15.02 3.95
C SER A 104 -4.22 -13.76 4.68
N CYS A 105 -4.24 -12.58 4.02
CA CYS A 105 -3.77 -11.34 4.61
C CYS A 105 -4.87 -10.68 5.45
N ILE A 106 -4.67 -10.63 6.77
CA ILE A 106 -5.67 -10.11 7.72
C ILE A 106 -5.56 -8.62 8.00
N ARG A 107 -4.36 -8.03 7.86
CA ARG A 107 -4.10 -6.60 8.08
C ARG A 107 -3.00 -6.10 7.16
N LYS A 108 -3.10 -4.84 6.78
CA LYS A 108 -2.12 -4.10 5.97
C LYS A 108 -1.87 -2.75 6.58
N GLU A 109 -0.63 -2.30 6.55
CA GLU A 109 -0.27 -0.96 6.94
C GLU A 109 0.33 -0.22 5.75
N TYR A 110 -0.09 1.02 5.61
CA TYR A 110 0.52 1.99 4.72
C TYR A 110 1.13 3.13 5.53
N THR A 111 2.27 3.60 5.09
CA THR A 111 2.88 4.84 5.56
C THR A 111 2.86 5.87 4.44
N TYR A 112 2.23 7.02 4.67
CA TYR A 112 2.33 8.16 3.77
C TYR A 112 3.36 9.15 4.30
N GLN A 113 4.17 9.73 3.40
CA GLN A 113 5.24 10.66 3.75
C GLN A 113 5.01 12.03 3.13
N ILE A 114 5.09 13.07 3.97
CA ILE A 114 5.08 14.48 3.55
C ILE A 114 6.42 15.10 3.92
N TYR A 115 7.05 15.81 2.98
CA TYR A 115 8.16 16.70 3.26
C TYR A 115 7.60 18.11 3.48
N ASN A 116 7.53 18.50 4.77
CA ASN A 116 6.89 19.73 5.23
C ASN A 116 7.95 20.79 5.50
N SER A 117 8.41 21.45 4.45
CA SER A 117 9.47 22.47 4.48
C SER A 117 9.19 23.56 3.47
N HIS A 118 9.71 24.77 3.69
CA HIS A 118 9.51 25.89 2.77
C HIS A 118 10.21 25.69 1.41
N ILE A 119 11.28 24.91 1.36
CA ILE A 119 12.11 24.69 0.16
C ILE A 119 12.11 23.18 -0.15
N ARG A 120 11.99 22.82 -1.44
CA ARG A 120 12.05 21.43 -1.93
C ARG A 120 13.44 20.85 -1.78
N ASP A 121 13.52 19.54 -1.53
CA ASP A 121 14.72 18.74 -1.59
C ASP A 121 14.65 17.81 -2.82
N PRO A 122 15.62 17.85 -3.75
CA PRO A 122 15.59 17.03 -4.96
C PRO A 122 15.69 15.53 -4.68
N PHE A 123 16.23 15.09 -3.54
CA PHE A 123 16.32 13.68 -3.16
C PHE A 123 14.98 13.06 -2.75
N TYR A 124 13.95 13.89 -2.50
CA TYR A 124 12.60 13.45 -2.16
C TYR A 124 11.62 13.48 -3.34
N VAL A 125 12.05 13.86 -4.54
CA VAL A 125 11.17 13.96 -5.72
C VAL A 125 10.48 12.61 -5.99
N ASN A 126 9.14 12.65 -6.11
CA ASN A 126 8.26 11.48 -6.30
C ASN A 126 8.32 10.41 -5.19
N ARG A 127 8.97 10.69 -4.05
CA ARG A 127 9.05 9.76 -2.90
C ARG A 127 8.35 10.28 -1.66
N VAL A 128 7.98 11.56 -1.67
CA VAL A 128 7.17 12.22 -0.63
C VAL A 128 6.25 13.23 -1.29
N TRP A 129 5.24 13.65 -0.60
CA TRP A 129 4.48 14.84 -0.99
C TRP A 129 5.17 16.08 -0.40
N PHE A 130 5.70 16.95 -1.24
CA PHE A 130 6.22 18.25 -0.79
C PHE A 130 5.08 19.18 -0.42
N TYR A 131 5.13 19.72 0.79
CA TYR A 131 4.11 20.61 1.32
C TYR A 131 4.75 21.84 2.00
N PRO A 132 4.64 23.08 1.43
CA PRO A 132 5.42 24.23 1.87
C PRO A 132 4.85 24.95 3.10
N LYS A 133 3.56 24.79 3.41
CA LYS A 133 2.94 25.42 4.58
C LYS A 133 3.14 24.53 5.79
N HIS A 134 3.37 25.16 6.96
CA HIS A 134 3.44 24.41 8.21
C HIS A 134 2.12 23.68 8.49
N LEU A 135 2.22 22.42 8.90
CA LEU A 135 1.10 21.57 9.32
C LEU A 135 1.26 21.26 10.82
N ASP A 136 0.24 21.53 11.61
CA ASP A 136 0.23 21.26 13.05
C ASP A 136 0.04 19.76 13.30
N GLU A 137 1.00 19.15 13.99
CA GLU A 137 1.00 17.70 14.27
C GLU A 137 -0.14 17.31 15.22
N GLY A 138 -0.46 18.14 16.21
CA GLY A 138 -1.54 17.88 17.17
C GLY A 138 -2.90 17.83 16.49
N VAL A 139 -3.20 18.80 15.63
CA VAL A 139 -4.44 18.83 14.83
C VAL A 139 -4.52 17.64 13.89
N MET A 140 -3.39 17.26 13.25
CA MET A 140 -3.36 16.08 12.38
C MET A 140 -3.60 14.78 13.16
N GLN A 141 -3.01 14.64 14.35
CA GLN A 141 -3.23 13.44 15.18
C GLN A 141 -4.67 13.35 15.68
N GLU A 142 -5.30 14.47 16.08
CA GLU A 142 -6.71 14.53 16.45
C GLU A 142 -7.61 14.11 15.28
N ALA A 143 -7.35 14.64 14.09
CA ALA A 143 -8.09 14.29 12.87
C ALA A 143 -7.89 12.81 12.47
N ALA A 144 -6.66 12.29 12.56
CA ALA A 144 -6.35 10.90 12.25
C ALA A 144 -7.09 9.93 13.19
N ALA A 145 -7.21 10.26 14.48
CA ALA A 145 -7.90 9.45 15.48
C ALA A 145 -9.39 9.22 15.13
N GLN A 146 -10.03 10.15 14.43
CA GLN A 146 -11.45 10.03 14.03
C GLN A 146 -11.70 8.90 13.01
N PHE A 147 -10.67 8.43 12.32
CA PHE A 147 -10.80 7.31 11.38
C PHE A 147 -10.65 5.94 12.04
N VAL A 148 -10.17 5.89 13.29
CA VAL A 148 -9.93 4.62 13.99
C VAL A 148 -11.25 3.97 14.36
N GLY A 149 -11.35 2.66 14.12
CA GLY A 149 -12.57 1.89 14.35
C GLY A 149 -13.17 1.30 13.09
N THR A 150 -14.39 0.79 13.21
CA THR A 150 -15.14 0.20 12.09
C THR A 150 -16.15 1.23 11.58
N HIS A 151 -15.95 1.67 10.33
CA HIS A 151 -16.78 2.69 9.70
C HIS A 151 -17.10 2.32 8.25
N ASP A 152 -18.08 2.97 7.65
CA ASP A 152 -18.25 3.03 6.21
C ASP A 152 -17.30 4.08 5.64
N PHE A 153 -16.32 3.65 4.85
CA PHE A 153 -15.30 4.51 4.24
C PHE A 153 -15.68 5.00 2.84
N ALA A 154 -16.97 5.00 2.48
CA ALA A 154 -17.43 5.50 1.19
C ALA A 154 -17.01 6.95 0.92
N ALA A 155 -17.00 7.80 1.97
CA ALA A 155 -16.59 9.22 1.88
C ALA A 155 -15.11 9.43 1.53
N VAL A 156 -14.25 8.45 1.72
CA VAL A 156 -12.79 8.56 1.48
C VAL A 156 -12.29 7.52 0.47
N ARG A 157 -13.12 7.16 -0.50
CA ARG A 157 -12.73 6.31 -1.62
C ARG A 157 -12.95 6.98 -2.96
N SER A 158 -12.25 6.53 -4.00
CA SER A 158 -12.58 6.85 -5.38
C SER A 158 -13.58 5.82 -5.93
N VAL A 159 -14.46 6.30 -6.84
CA VAL A 159 -15.38 5.45 -7.60
C VAL A 159 -14.61 4.83 -8.76
N GLY A 160 -14.99 3.63 -9.21
CA GLY A 160 -14.37 2.95 -10.35
C GLY A 160 -14.01 1.49 -10.10
N THR A 161 -14.21 0.99 -8.87
CA THR A 161 -14.08 -0.43 -8.54
C THR A 161 -15.35 -0.89 -7.83
N GLU A 162 -16.00 -1.94 -8.33
CA GLU A 162 -17.07 -2.60 -7.60
C GLU A 162 -16.49 -3.29 -6.36
N VAL A 163 -17.11 -3.05 -5.22
CA VAL A 163 -16.76 -3.68 -3.95
C VAL A 163 -18.03 -4.18 -3.27
N ARG A 164 -17.95 -5.33 -2.62
CA ARG A 164 -19.10 -5.93 -1.90
C ARG A 164 -19.51 -5.08 -0.68
N SER A 165 -18.57 -4.38 -0.07
CA SER A 165 -18.79 -3.52 1.09
C SER A 165 -17.74 -2.42 1.14
N THR A 166 -18.15 -1.24 1.60
CA THR A 166 -17.27 -0.09 1.89
C THR A 166 -16.86 -0.01 3.35
N VAL A 167 -17.41 -0.90 4.19
CA VAL A 167 -17.06 -0.99 5.62
C VAL A 167 -15.68 -1.59 5.78
N ARG A 168 -14.82 -0.90 6.57
CA ARG A 168 -13.47 -1.36 6.94
C ARG A 168 -13.25 -1.12 8.42
N THR A 169 -12.25 -1.81 8.98
CA THR A 169 -11.77 -1.54 10.33
C THR A 169 -10.36 -0.98 10.26
N VAL A 170 -10.20 0.26 10.67
CA VAL A 170 -8.89 0.90 10.87
C VAL A 170 -8.45 0.62 12.30
N HIS A 171 -7.32 -0.07 12.45
CA HIS A 171 -6.79 -0.49 13.75
C HIS A 171 -6.01 0.63 14.43
N HIS A 172 -5.25 1.41 13.66
CA HIS A 172 -4.59 2.63 14.09
C HIS A 172 -4.38 3.58 12.92
N PHE A 173 -4.30 4.87 13.23
CA PHE A 173 -3.87 5.92 12.32
C PHE A 173 -3.06 6.94 13.12
N GLU A 174 -1.75 6.95 12.93
CA GLU A 174 -0.78 7.72 13.70
C GLU A 174 -0.07 8.73 12.81
N VAL A 175 0.21 9.91 13.36
CA VAL A 175 1.01 10.96 12.73
C VAL A 175 2.25 11.18 13.57
N GLU A 176 3.43 11.16 12.95
CA GLU A 176 4.71 11.39 13.60
C GLU A 176 5.55 12.36 12.78
N ARG A 177 6.12 13.37 13.43
CA ARG A 177 7.07 14.29 12.81
C ARG A 177 8.51 13.92 13.18
N LYS A 178 9.39 13.85 12.17
CA LYS A 178 10.84 13.70 12.32
C LYS A 178 11.55 14.77 11.48
N GLY A 179 11.92 15.88 12.11
CA GLY A 179 12.41 17.05 11.39
C GLY A 179 11.35 17.60 10.43
N ASP A 180 11.71 17.75 9.18
CA ASP A 180 10.81 18.21 8.11
C ASP A 180 9.93 17.09 7.52
N LEU A 181 10.10 15.83 7.94
CA LEU A 181 9.28 14.73 7.48
C LEU A 181 8.13 14.44 8.42
N LEU A 182 6.94 14.27 7.84
CA LEU A 182 5.74 13.78 8.49
C LEU A 182 5.43 12.37 7.99
N PHE A 183 5.15 11.47 8.91
CA PHE A 183 4.80 10.08 8.64
C PHE A 183 3.37 9.82 9.13
N PHE A 184 2.51 9.39 8.21
CA PHE A 184 1.14 8.99 8.48
C PHE A 184 1.05 7.48 8.36
N ARG A 185 0.97 6.74 9.48
CA ARG A 185 0.86 5.27 9.49
C ARG A 185 -0.58 4.86 9.70
N VAL A 186 -1.16 4.19 8.74
CA VAL A 186 -2.54 3.69 8.82
C VAL A 186 -2.58 2.18 8.61
N CYS A 187 -3.13 1.46 9.59
CA CYS A 187 -3.32 0.01 9.55
C CYS A 187 -4.80 -0.33 9.52
N ALA A 188 -5.21 -1.18 8.59
CA ALA A 188 -6.59 -1.62 8.45
C ALA A 188 -6.68 -3.09 8.01
N ASN A 189 -7.86 -3.69 8.18
CA ASN A 189 -8.17 -5.02 7.64
C ASN A 189 -8.22 -5.06 6.10
N GLY A 190 -8.25 -3.90 5.44
CA GLY A 190 -8.22 -3.72 3.99
C GLY A 190 -8.46 -2.27 3.63
N PHE A 191 -8.10 -1.90 2.41
CA PHE A 191 -8.26 -0.53 1.89
C PHE A 191 -9.11 -0.54 0.63
N LEU A 192 -9.97 0.46 0.50
CA LEU A 192 -10.69 0.78 -0.73
C LEU A 192 -9.76 1.56 -1.68
N TYR A 193 -10.19 1.69 -2.94
CA TYR A 193 -9.45 2.44 -3.95
C TYR A 193 -9.20 3.88 -3.49
N ASN A 194 -7.94 4.30 -3.45
CA ASN A 194 -7.45 5.59 -2.96
C ASN A 194 -7.75 5.91 -1.47
N MET A 195 -8.27 4.99 -0.68
CA MET A 195 -8.73 5.24 0.70
C MET A 195 -7.63 5.87 1.57
N ALA A 196 -6.46 5.26 1.68
CA ALA A 196 -5.37 5.78 2.51
C ALA A 196 -4.96 7.21 2.11
N ARG A 197 -4.88 7.48 0.81
CA ARG A 197 -4.52 8.80 0.26
C ARG A 197 -5.59 9.85 0.54
N ALA A 198 -6.88 9.50 0.45
CA ALA A 198 -7.98 10.40 0.77
C ALA A 198 -8.09 10.66 2.29
N MET A 199 -7.79 9.67 3.12
CA MET A 199 -7.70 9.85 4.59
C MET A 199 -6.61 10.87 4.94
N VAL A 200 -5.40 10.72 4.41
CA VAL A 200 -4.30 11.67 4.61
C VAL A 200 -4.69 13.07 4.11
N GLY A 201 -5.30 13.18 2.93
CA GLY A 201 -5.76 14.46 2.42
C GLY A 201 -6.82 15.14 3.30
N THR A 202 -7.67 14.36 3.95
CA THR A 202 -8.67 14.88 4.90
C THR A 202 -8.01 15.35 6.18
N VAL A 203 -7.02 14.63 6.70
CA VAL A 203 -6.21 15.05 7.86
C VAL A 203 -5.44 16.34 7.55
N VAL A 204 -4.85 16.47 6.37
CA VAL A 204 -4.18 17.72 5.95
C VAL A 204 -5.18 18.88 5.83
N TYR A 205 -6.41 18.64 5.34
CA TYR A 205 -7.45 19.67 5.30
C TYR A 205 -7.84 20.16 6.69
N ALA A 206 -7.87 19.27 7.70
CA ALA A 206 -8.07 19.67 9.09
C ALA A 206 -6.92 20.57 9.58
N ALA A 207 -5.67 20.20 9.32
CA ALA A 207 -4.49 20.99 9.67
C ALA A 207 -4.43 22.35 8.95
N GLU A 208 -5.08 22.48 7.78
CA GLU A 208 -5.26 23.77 7.08
C GLU A 208 -6.44 24.60 7.60
N GLY A 209 -7.20 24.10 8.58
CA GLY A 209 -8.41 24.76 9.09
C GLY A 209 -9.61 24.76 8.12
N LYS A 210 -9.59 23.90 7.09
CA LYS A 210 -10.69 23.76 6.10
C LYS A 210 -11.86 22.93 6.60
N LEU A 211 -11.63 22.11 7.63
CA LEU A 211 -12.64 21.35 8.36
C LEU A 211 -12.17 21.17 9.81
N ALA A 212 -13.10 21.00 10.75
CA ALA A 212 -12.72 20.64 12.12
C ALA A 212 -12.38 19.15 12.20
N PRO A 213 -11.38 18.70 13.00
CA PRO A 213 -11.11 17.29 13.22
C PRO A 213 -12.38 16.49 13.58
N THR A 214 -13.25 17.06 14.41
CA THR A 214 -14.52 16.47 14.85
C THR A 214 -15.56 16.27 13.73
N ASP A 215 -15.43 16.95 12.59
CA ASP A 215 -16.36 16.80 11.45
C ASP A 215 -16.14 15.47 10.71
N ILE A 216 -14.98 14.83 10.87
CA ILE A 216 -14.61 13.62 10.13
C ILE A 216 -15.57 12.47 10.44
N GLY A 217 -15.98 12.30 11.69
CA GLY A 217 -16.98 11.29 12.06
C GLY A 217 -18.31 11.46 11.31
N LYS A 218 -18.76 12.72 11.16
CA LYS A 218 -19.95 13.05 10.37
C LYS A 218 -19.74 12.82 8.88
N ILE A 219 -18.58 13.21 8.32
CA ILE A 219 -18.23 12.97 6.92
C ILE A 219 -18.29 11.47 6.58
N LEU A 220 -17.79 10.62 7.48
CA LEU A 220 -17.85 9.17 7.31
C LEU A 220 -19.30 8.65 7.36
N SER A 221 -20.10 9.09 8.34
CA SER A 221 -21.49 8.66 8.48
C SER A 221 -22.37 9.10 7.31
N ASP A 222 -22.15 10.30 6.78
CA ASP A 222 -22.90 10.86 5.65
C ASP A 222 -22.49 10.24 4.30
N GLY A 223 -21.32 9.57 4.24
CA GLY A 223 -20.77 8.99 3.01
C GLY A 223 -20.41 10.03 1.93
N ASN A 224 -20.32 11.30 2.30
CA ASN A 224 -20.14 12.41 1.35
C ASN A 224 -18.67 12.62 0.97
N ARG A 225 -18.29 12.14 -0.23
CA ARG A 225 -16.91 12.28 -0.75
C ARG A 225 -16.49 13.75 -0.93
N THR A 226 -17.41 14.66 -1.25
CA THR A 226 -17.07 16.08 -1.51
C THR A 226 -16.76 16.86 -0.23
N ALA A 227 -17.20 16.37 0.92
CA ALA A 227 -16.89 16.95 2.23
C ALA A 227 -15.51 16.50 2.76
N ALA A 228 -14.98 15.38 2.26
CA ALA A 228 -13.65 14.91 2.62
C ALA A 228 -12.54 15.64 1.85
N GLY A 229 -11.29 15.53 2.32
CA GLY A 229 -10.12 16.09 1.66
C GLY A 229 -9.79 15.40 0.33
N PRO A 230 -8.86 15.97 -0.46
CA PRO A 230 -8.47 15.44 -1.75
C PRO A 230 -7.72 14.13 -1.64
N THR A 231 -7.64 13.39 -2.75
CA THR A 231 -6.70 12.27 -2.88
C THR A 231 -5.30 12.84 -3.12
N VAL A 232 -4.42 12.69 -2.13
CA VAL A 232 -3.04 13.23 -2.19
C VAL A 232 -2.15 12.44 -3.17
N PRO A 233 -1.00 12.99 -3.62
CA PRO A 233 -0.12 12.35 -4.61
C PRO A 233 0.29 10.92 -4.22
N ALA A 234 0.41 10.03 -5.22
CA ALA A 234 0.72 8.61 -5.00
C ALA A 234 2.13 8.37 -4.47
N GLY A 235 3.12 9.15 -4.94
CA GLY A 235 4.53 8.96 -4.63
C GLY A 235 4.92 9.13 -3.14
N GLY A 236 4.01 9.64 -2.30
CA GLY A 236 4.21 9.64 -0.86
C GLY A 236 3.76 8.36 -0.14
N LEU A 237 3.08 7.43 -0.83
CA LEU A 237 2.46 6.25 -0.22
C LEU A 237 3.31 5.00 -0.38
N TYR A 238 3.53 4.29 0.74
CA TYR A 238 4.29 3.05 0.83
C TYR A 238 3.47 1.99 1.57
N MET A 239 3.36 0.79 1.00
CA MET A 239 2.96 -0.38 1.79
C MET A 239 4.13 -0.76 2.70
N THR A 240 3.92 -0.81 4.02
CA THR A 240 5.00 -0.94 5.01
C THR A 240 4.93 -2.18 5.86
N GLN A 241 3.74 -2.73 6.11
CA GLN A 241 3.60 -3.95 6.91
C GLN A 241 2.41 -4.79 6.45
N LEU A 242 2.54 -6.11 6.59
CA LEU A 242 1.51 -7.10 6.27
C LEU A 242 1.42 -8.15 7.37
N TRP A 243 0.21 -8.51 7.77
CA TRP A 243 -0.06 -9.58 8.74
C TRP A 243 -0.87 -10.70 8.09
N TYR A 244 -0.39 -11.91 8.26
CA TYR A 244 -1.01 -13.13 7.78
C TYR A 244 -1.42 -14.01 8.96
N ASP A 245 -2.65 -14.47 8.96
CA ASP A 245 -3.17 -15.47 9.89
C ASP A 245 -4.42 -16.10 9.25
N ASP A 246 -4.29 -17.28 8.67
CA ASP A 246 -5.40 -18.03 8.06
C ASP A 246 -5.65 -19.38 8.73
N GLY A 247 -5.02 -19.60 9.89
CA GLY A 247 -5.11 -20.84 10.65
C GLY A 247 -4.02 -21.87 10.29
N GLU A 248 -3.49 -21.84 9.06
CA GLU A 248 -2.36 -22.70 8.65
C GLU A 248 -1.02 -21.98 8.73
N VAL A 249 -1.02 -20.69 8.37
CA VAL A 249 0.18 -19.85 8.45
C VAL A 249 -0.07 -18.61 9.30
N LYS A 250 0.92 -18.27 10.11
CA LYS A 250 0.90 -17.05 10.90
C LYS A 250 2.26 -16.37 10.83
N PHE A 251 2.32 -15.19 10.21
CA PHE A 251 3.54 -14.38 10.15
C PHE A 251 3.24 -12.89 9.91
N HIS A 252 4.22 -12.08 10.26
CA HIS A 252 4.22 -10.63 10.04
C HIS A 252 5.44 -10.24 9.21
N VAL A 253 5.24 -9.36 8.23
CA VAL A 253 6.30 -8.81 7.36
C VAL A 253 6.37 -7.30 7.55
N ARG A 254 7.56 -6.78 7.83
CA ARG A 254 7.85 -5.37 8.09
C ARG A 254 9.20 -4.94 7.49
#